data_ef49a358dad73e3153c14930ae514963
#
_entry.id   ef49a358dad73e3153c14930ae514963
#
_cell.length_a   1.000
_cell.length_b   1.000
_cell.length_c   1.000
_cell.angle_alpha   90.00
_cell.angle_beta   90.00
_cell.angle_gamma   90.00
#
_symmetry.space_group_name_H-M   'P 1'
#
loop_
_entity.id
_entity.type
_entity.pdbx_description
1 polymer ?
#
loop_
_entity_poly.entity_id
_entity_poly.type
_entity_poly.pdbx_seq_one_letter_code
_entity_poly.pdbx_strand_id
1 'polypeptide(L)'
;GLPKGTIVKVPVKDIVIYTSVHAAIIDQLHETDKVIGVCEPRYMDTPAIQEGIQAGRIADLGEATSPNIEKMIEIGAELVIASPFQNSSYGPVEKIGIPIIEGADYMEAFPLGRTEWIRFYGLLFGKEEMADSIFKETEQAYLSLKDLTANIDNRPTVLSEKKFGSSWYVPSGDSYMAHLIEDAGADYMFKDLPGAGSTPLAFETVFDKAIHADIWLVKYNQSSEMTYKDLRSEYTPYENFDAFKKKRIYTCNTGAVPYYEEFPIHPEYLLLSLIHI
;
A
#
# COMPACT_ATOMS: atom_id res chain seq x y z
N GLY A 1 3.82 36.91 -2.85
CA GLY A 1 4.66 36.07 -3.70
C GLY A 1 4.24 34.64 -3.55
N LEU A 2 4.45 33.84 -4.57
CA LEU A 2 4.23 32.38 -4.49
C LEU A 2 5.15 31.78 -3.41
N PRO A 3 4.71 30.75 -2.68
CA PRO A 3 5.58 30.03 -1.76
C PRO A 3 6.79 29.46 -2.52
N LYS A 4 7.91 29.28 -1.81
CA LYS A 4 9.06 28.57 -2.37
C LYS A 4 8.67 27.09 -2.55
N GLY A 5 8.84 26.57 -3.75
CA GLY A 5 8.53 25.18 -4.07
C GLY A 5 8.90 24.82 -5.50
N THR A 6 8.75 23.57 -5.85
CA THR A 6 8.93 23.07 -7.22
C THR A 6 7.73 23.46 -8.07
N ILE A 7 7.98 24.08 -9.23
CA ILE A 7 6.92 24.41 -10.18
C ILE A 7 6.82 23.28 -11.20
N VAL A 8 5.64 22.70 -11.29
CA VAL A 8 5.32 21.65 -12.26
C VAL A 8 4.28 22.17 -13.25
N LYS A 9 4.55 22.01 -14.54
CA LYS A 9 3.61 22.37 -15.58
C LYS A 9 2.62 21.23 -15.78
N VAL A 10 1.33 21.52 -15.73
CA VAL A 10 0.26 20.54 -15.97
C VAL A 10 -0.45 20.85 -17.29
N PRO A 11 -1.02 19.85 -18.00
CA PRO A 11 -0.90 18.41 -17.70
C PRO A 11 0.53 17.91 -17.93
N VAL A 12 0.95 16.95 -17.09
CA VAL A 12 2.30 16.36 -17.15
C VAL A 12 2.40 15.36 -18.30
N LYS A 13 3.63 15.19 -18.79
CA LYS A 13 3.99 14.22 -19.83
C LYS A 13 5.33 13.58 -19.44
N ASP A 14 5.68 12.52 -20.12
CA ASP A 14 7.01 11.89 -20.05
C ASP A 14 7.52 11.72 -18.61
N ILE A 15 6.72 11.01 -17.81
CA ILE A 15 6.97 10.85 -16.37
C ILE A 15 7.70 9.55 -16.04
N VAL A 16 8.46 9.63 -14.97
CA VAL A 16 9.08 8.48 -14.29
C VAL A 16 8.38 8.22 -12.97
N ILE A 17 8.08 6.96 -12.67
CA ILE A 17 7.45 6.56 -11.41
C ILE A 17 8.29 5.51 -10.66
N TYR A 18 8.28 5.57 -9.33
CA TYR A 18 9.14 4.74 -8.50
C TYR A 18 8.43 3.54 -7.87
N THR A 19 7.11 3.56 -7.75
CA THR A 19 6.37 2.51 -7.04
C THR A 19 5.15 2.03 -7.81
N SER A 20 4.73 0.80 -7.53
CA SER A 20 3.57 0.17 -8.13
C SER A 20 2.25 0.91 -7.81
N VAL A 21 2.15 1.52 -6.64
CA VAL A 21 0.96 2.32 -6.26
C VAL A 21 0.77 3.49 -7.23
N HIS A 22 1.85 4.19 -7.61
CA HIS A 22 1.79 5.28 -8.58
C HIS A 22 1.32 4.77 -9.96
N ALA A 23 1.81 3.59 -10.37
CA ALA A 23 1.37 2.95 -11.61
C ALA A 23 -0.14 2.69 -11.61
N ALA A 24 -0.65 2.12 -10.53
CA ALA A 24 -2.06 1.79 -10.39
C ALA A 24 -2.97 3.04 -10.37
N ILE A 25 -2.59 4.10 -9.65
CA ILE A 25 -3.34 5.37 -9.65
C ILE A 25 -3.41 5.97 -11.07
N ILE A 26 -2.28 5.96 -11.79
CA ILE A 26 -2.18 6.51 -13.15
C ILE A 26 -3.01 5.66 -14.13
N ASP A 27 -3.04 4.33 -13.93
CA ASP A 27 -3.87 3.43 -14.74
C ASP A 27 -5.37 3.70 -14.55
N GLN A 28 -5.82 3.95 -13.33
CA GLN A 28 -7.21 4.36 -13.06
C GLN A 28 -7.62 5.65 -13.78
N LEU A 29 -6.66 6.53 -14.02
CA LEU A 29 -6.88 7.78 -14.77
C LEU A 29 -6.71 7.62 -16.29
N HIS A 30 -6.37 6.40 -16.77
CA HIS A 30 -6.08 6.10 -18.17
C HIS A 30 -4.94 6.92 -18.77
N GLU A 31 -3.90 7.21 -17.98
CA GLU A 31 -2.76 8.06 -18.37
C GLU A 31 -1.42 7.28 -18.36
N THR A 32 -1.45 5.94 -18.43
CA THR A 32 -0.25 5.10 -18.46
C THR A 32 0.64 5.34 -19.69
N ASP A 33 0.11 5.92 -20.76
CA ASP A 33 0.87 6.33 -21.94
C ASP A 33 1.84 7.49 -21.67
N LYS A 34 1.69 8.20 -20.55
CA LYS A 34 2.60 9.25 -20.10
C LYS A 34 3.80 8.71 -19.31
N VAL A 35 3.73 7.44 -18.87
CA VAL A 35 4.83 6.78 -18.17
C VAL A 35 5.87 6.32 -19.16
N ILE A 36 7.09 6.85 -19.09
CA ILE A 36 8.21 6.50 -19.97
C ILE A 36 9.35 5.78 -19.26
N GLY A 37 9.35 5.76 -17.93
CA GLY A 37 10.32 5.04 -17.13
C GLY A 37 9.78 4.64 -15.77
N VAL A 38 10.25 3.50 -15.27
CA VAL A 38 9.86 2.96 -13.97
C VAL A 38 11.06 2.43 -13.21
N CYS A 39 11.01 2.50 -11.88
CA CYS A 39 11.92 1.78 -11.01
C CYS A 39 11.25 0.47 -10.55
N GLU A 40 12.06 -0.57 -10.31
CA GLU A 40 11.61 -1.84 -9.73
C GLU A 40 10.40 -2.49 -10.45
N PRO A 41 10.42 -2.61 -11.79
CA PRO A 41 9.28 -3.12 -12.59
C PRO A 41 8.81 -4.51 -12.17
N ARG A 42 9.64 -5.29 -11.48
CA ARG A 42 9.32 -6.62 -10.95
C ARG A 42 8.21 -6.60 -9.88
N TYR A 43 7.92 -5.43 -9.31
CA TYR A 43 6.87 -5.24 -8.30
C TYR A 43 5.63 -4.52 -8.85
N MET A 44 5.57 -4.29 -10.16
CA MET A 44 4.45 -3.63 -10.82
C MET A 44 3.63 -4.65 -11.60
N ASP A 45 2.41 -4.90 -11.16
CA ASP A 45 1.49 -5.86 -11.80
C ASP A 45 0.56 -5.18 -12.81
N THR A 46 0.54 -3.84 -12.86
CA THR A 46 -0.30 -3.04 -13.79
C THR A 46 -0.04 -3.47 -15.24
N PRO A 47 -1.04 -4.06 -15.98
CA PRO A 47 -0.81 -4.65 -17.29
C PRO A 47 -0.25 -3.68 -18.32
N ALA A 48 -0.79 -2.45 -18.39
CA ALA A 48 -0.34 -1.44 -19.34
C ALA A 48 1.13 -1.04 -19.15
N ILE A 49 1.63 -1.04 -17.90
CA ILE A 49 3.05 -0.81 -17.59
C ILE A 49 3.89 -1.98 -18.07
N GLN A 50 3.50 -3.22 -17.76
CA GLN A 50 4.23 -4.41 -18.19
C GLN A 50 4.30 -4.54 -19.73
N GLU A 51 3.19 -4.28 -20.42
CA GLU A 51 3.16 -4.22 -21.89
C GLU A 51 4.06 -3.10 -22.43
N GLY A 52 4.07 -1.94 -21.77
CA GLY A 52 4.95 -0.82 -22.13
C GLY A 52 6.44 -1.18 -22.03
N ILE A 53 6.83 -1.89 -20.98
CA ILE A 53 8.19 -2.37 -20.76
C ILE A 53 8.58 -3.41 -21.84
N GLN A 54 7.71 -4.40 -22.06
CA GLN A 54 7.96 -5.45 -23.07
C GLN A 54 8.07 -4.88 -24.48
N ALA A 55 7.30 -3.83 -24.79
CA ALA A 55 7.35 -3.13 -26.07
C ALA A 55 8.52 -2.13 -26.18
N GLY A 56 9.32 -1.94 -25.13
CA GLY A 56 10.41 -0.96 -25.09
C GLY A 56 9.96 0.51 -25.05
N ARG A 57 8.69 0.78 -24.76
CA ARG A 57 8.15 2.14 -24.60
C ARG A 57 8.44 2.71 -23.21
N ILE A 58 8.52 1.86 -22.21
CA ILE A 58 8.80 2.20 -20.82
C ILE A 58 10.16 1.63 -20.45
N ALA A 59 11.07 2.50 -20.01
CA ALA A 59 12.41 2.11 -19.62
C ALA A 59 12.46 1.57 -18.19
N ASP A 60 13.15 0.45 -17.99
CA ASP A 60 13.55 0.00 -16.65
C ASP A 60 14.74 0.86 -16.18
N LEU A 61 14.57 1.55 -15.07
CA LEU A 61 15.57 2.43 -14.45
C LEU A 61 16.28 1.80 -13.25
N GLY A 62 16.01 0.54 -12.96
CA GLY A 62 16.63 -0.20 -11.85
C GLY A 62 15.97 0.06 -10.50
N GLU A 63 16.79 0.08 -9.45
CA GLU A 63 16.31 0.23 -8.07
C GLU A 63 15.90 1.67 -7.74
N ALA A 64 14.79 1.88 -7.02
CA ALA A 64 14.29 3.19 -6.62
C ALA A 64 15.29 3.98 -5.74
N THR A 65 16.11 3.27 -4.96
CA THR A 65 17.16 3.88 -4.12
C THR A 65 18.41 4.29 -4.90
N SER A 66 18.57 3.81 -6.14
CA SER A 66 19.74 4.05 -6.99
C SER A 66 19.37 3.97 -8.46
N PRO A 67 18.45 4.84 -8.95
CA PRO A 67 17.97 4.76 -10.32
C PRO A 67 19.04 5.14 -11.35
N ASN A 68 18.89 4.65 -12.57
CA ASN A 68 19.78 4.96 -13.70
C ASN A 68 19.51 6.39 -14.21
N ILE A 69 20.29 7.35 -13.71
CA ILE A 69 20.17 8.78 -14.02
C ILE A 69 20.46 9.07 -15.50
N GLU A 70 21.46 8.42 -16.08
CA GLU A 70 21.82 8.64 -17.48
C GLU A 70 20.66 8.21 -18.40
N LYS A 71 20.05 7.08 -18.08
CA LYS A 71 18.88 6.59 -18.81
C LYS A 71 17.67 7.51 -18.64
N MET A 72 17.45 8.03 -17.42
CA MET A 72 16.37 8.97 -17.13
C MET A 72 16.49 10.26 -17.97
N ILE A 73 17.70 10.78 -18.14
CA ILE A 73 17.98 11.92 -19.01
C ILE A 73 17.79 11.56 -20.49
N GLU A 74 18.32 10.40 -20.92
CA GLU A 74 18.24 9.92 -22.30
C GLU A 74 16.78 9.79 -22.79
N ILE A 75 15.89 9.26 -21.95
CA ILE A 75 14.45 9.12 -22.29
C ILE A 75 13.69 10.43 -22.25
N GLY A 76 14.30 11.52 -21.76
CA GLY A 76 13.69 12.84 -21.73
C GLY A 76 12.63 13.04 -20.63
N ALA A 77 12.83 12.43 -19.47
CA ALA A 77 11.88 12.56 -18.36
C ALA A 77 11.64 14.02 -17.95
N GLU A 78 10.38 14.44 -17.88
CA GLU A 78 9.97 15.79 -17.49
C GLU A 78 9.58 15.88 -16.00
N LEU A 79 9.25 14.75 -15.38
CA LEU A 79 8.82 14.67 -13.99
C LEU A 79 9.18 13.30 -13.39
N VAL A 80 9.58 13.30 -12.14
CA VAL A 80 9.71 12.09 -11.32
C VAL A 80 8.64 12.10 -10.25
N ILE A 81 7.88 11.01 -10.10
CA ILE A 81 7.00 10.77 -8.97
C ILE A 81 7.63 9.67 -8.12
N ALA A 82 8.05 10.03 -6.93
CA ALA A 82 8.75 9.16 -5.99
C ALA A 82 8.02 9.09 -4.66
N SER A 83 8.23 8.03 -3.90
CA SER A 83 7.76 7.95 -2.51
C SER A 83 8.80 8.57 -1.58
N PRO A 84 8.41 9.38 -0.59
CA PRO A 84 9.34 9.90 0.39
C PRO A 84 9.88 8.78 1.27
N PHE A 85 11.20 8.77 1.51
CA PHE A 85 11.83 7.87 2.47
C PHE A 85 12.33 8.67 3.66
N GLN A 86 12.10 8.20 4.87
CA GLN A 86 12.56 8.87 6.08
C GLN A 86 14.07 9.12 6.02
N ASN A 87 14.48 10.37 6.22
CA ASN A 87 15.88 10.82 6.31
C ASN A 87 16.73 10.55 5.06
N SER A 88 16.14 10.32 3.89
CA SER A 88 16.89 10.15 2.65
C SER A 88 16.59 11.26 1.66
N SER A 89 17.63 11.68 0.93
CA SER A 89 17.51 12.50 -0.26
C SER A 89 17.38 11.59 -1.48
N TYR A 90 16.89 12.14 -2.59
CA TYR A 90 16.87 11.42 -3.88
C TYR A 90 18.25 11.44 -4.56
N GLY A 91 19.29 11.88 -3.82
CA GLY A 91 20.67 11.81 -4.25
C GLY A 91 20.94 12.56 -5.56
N PRO A 92 21.57 11.88 -6.56
CA PRO A 92 21.88 12.52 -7.84
C PRO A 92 20.67 13.00 -8.64
N VAL A 93 19.47 12.39 -8.43
CA VAL A 93 18.23 12.79 -9.14
C VAL A 93 17.88 14.26 -8.88
N GLU A 94 18.14 14.77 -7.67
CA GLU A 94 17.90 16.17 -7.32
C GLU A 94 18.77 17.16 -8.10
N LYS A 95 19.87 16.69 -8.67
CA LYS A 95 20.88 17.50 -9.35
C LYS A 95 20.70 17.63 -10.85
N ILE A 96 19.83 16.80 -11.44
CA ILE A 96 19.63 16.78 -12.89
C ILE A 96 18.59 17.79 -13.40
N GLY A 97 17.92 18.51 -12.46
CA GLY A 97 16.97 19.56 -12.79
C GLY A 97 15.58 19.09 -13.21
N ILE A 98 15.31 17.78 -13.13
CA ILE A 98 13.96 17.22 -13.31
C ILE A 98 13.18 17.43 -12.02
N PRO A 99 11.95 18.01 -12.06
CA PRO A 99 11.10 18.15 -10.90
C PRO A 99 10.80 16.79 -10.25
N ILE A 100 10.79 16.75 -8.93
CA ILE A 100 10.40 15.55 -8.16
C ILE A 100 9.13 15.89 -7.39
N ILE A 101 8.11 15.06 -7.51
CA ILE A 101 6.90 15.07 -6.69
C ILE A 101 6.95 13.86 -5.75
N GLU A 102 6.63 14.10 -4.49
CA GLU A 102 6.52 13.06 -3.49
C GLU A 102 5.07 12.56 -3.40
N GLY A 103 4.83 11.34 -3.87
CA GLY A 103 3.59 10.59 -3.63
C GLY A 103 3.66 9.95 -2.26
N ALA A 104 3.06 10.61 -1.26
CA ALA A 104 3.13 10.19 0.14
C ALA A 104 1.86 9.44 0.62
N ASP A 105 1.13 8.83 -0.30
CA ASP A 105 -0.13 8.11 -0.03
C ASP A 105 0.01 7.05 1.08
N TYR A 106 1.14 6.35 1.12
CA TYR A 106 1.39 5.31 2.12
C TYR A 106 1.51 5.85 3.56
N MET A 107 1.70 7.16 3.74
CA MET A 107 1.78 7.83 5.04
C MET A 107 0.39 8.17 5.60
N GLU A 108 -0.66 8.04 4.78
CA GLU A 108 -2.03 8.28 5.21
C GLU A 108 -2.47 7.21 6.22
N ALA A 109 -3.03 7.67 7.32
CA ALA A 109 -3.52 6.80 8.38
C ALA A 109 -4.87 6.17 8.02
N PHE A 110 -5.72 6.90 7.28
CA PHE A 110 -7.09 6.48 6.99
C PHE A 110 -7.19 5.86 5.58
N PRO A 111 -8.01 4.79 5.41
CA PRO A 111 -8.19 4.15 4.11
C PRO A 111 -8.60 5.10 3.00
N LEU A 112 -9.62 5.93 3.21
CA LEU A 112 -10.06 6.91 2.22
C LEU A 112 -9.05 8.05 2.00
N GLY A 113 -8.21 8.36 2.98
CA GLY A 113 -7.12 9.32 2.82
C GLY A 113 -6.11 8.87 1.74
N ARG A 114 -5.77 7.59 1.71
CA ARG A 114 -4.93 7.03 0.65
C ARG A 114 -5.58 7.13 -0.72
N THR A 115 -6.85 6.76 -0.81
CA THR A 115 -7.62 6.82 -2.06
C THR A 115 -7.76 8.25 -2.57
N GLU A 116 -7.88 9.24 -1.68
CA GLU A 116 -8.03 10.65 -2.06
C GLU A 116 -6.84 11.19 -2.85
N TRP A 117 -5.66 10.58 -2.75
CA TRP A 117 -4.51 10.93 -3.57
C TRP A 117 -4.79 10.87 -5.08
N ILE A 118 -5.78 10.09 -5.52
CA ILE A 118 -6.18 10.08 -6.94
C ILE A 118 -6.57 11.47 -7.45
N ARG A 119 -7.12 12.33 -6.57
CA ARG A 119 -7.46 13.73 -6.93
C ARG A 119 -6.22 14.57 -7.21
N PHE A 120 -5.15 14.35 -6.43
CA PHE A 120 -3.88 15.01 -6.71
C PHE A 120 -3.29 14.58 -8.06
N TYR A 121 -3.35 13.27 -8.37
CA TYR A 121 -2.92 12.77 -9.68
C TYR A 121 -3.85 13.29 -10.79
N GLY A 122 -5.15 13.36 -10.57
CA GLY A 122 -6.11 13.97 -11.50
C GLY A 122 -5.69 15.38 -11.89
N LEU A 123 -5.25 16.20 -10.93
CA LEU A 123 -4.73 17.55 -11.20
C LEU A 123 -3.47 17.52 -12.06
N LEU A 124 -2.55 16.58 -11.80
CA LEU A 124 -1.30 16.46 -12.58
C LEU A 124 -1.57 16.15 -14.06
N PHE A 125 -2.58 15.33 -14.34
CA PHE A 125 -2.91 14.87 -15.70
C PHE A 125 -4.05 15.63 -16.38
N GLY A 126 -4.67 16.62 -15.70
CA GLY A 126 -5.85 17.34 -16.20
C GLY A 126 -7.08 16.43 -16.28
N LYS A 127 -7.24 15.53 -15.29
CA LYS A 127 -8.32 14.54 -15.16
C LYS A 127 -9.11 14.72 -13.86
N GLU A 128 -9.25 15.94 -13.39
CA GLU A 128 -9.85 16.26 -12.10
C GLU A 128 -11.27 15.70 -11.95
N GLU A 129 -12.10 15.82 -13.00
CA GLU A 129 -13.48 15.31 -12.98
C GLU A 129 -13.53 13.79 -12.87
N MET A 130 -12.65 13.08 -13.61
CA MET A 130 -12.56 11.62 -13.55
C MET A 130 -12.07 11.17 -12.17
N ALA A 131 -11.01 11.78 -11.65
CA ALA A 131 -10.46 11.48 -10.33
C ALA A 131 -11.49 11.69 -9.22
N ASP A 132 -12.25 12.76 -9.28
CA ASP A 132 -13.31 13.07 -8.30
C ASP A 132 -14.48 12.06 -8.39
N SER A 133 -14.84 11.60 -9.58
CA SER A 133 -15.86 10.56 -9.77
C SER A 133 -15.41 9.23 -9.16
N ILE A 134 -14.18 8.78 -9.47
CA ILE A 134 -13.62 7.54 -8.93
C ILE A 134 -13.56 7.60 -7.41
N PHE A 135 -13.04 8.71 -6.84
CA PHE A 135 -12.98 8.86 -5.39
C PHE A 135 -14.36 8.78 -4.74
N LYS A 136 -15.37 9.49 -5.26
CA LYS A 136 -16.74 9.51 -4.72
C LYS A 136 -17.40 8.14 -4.77
N GLU A 137 -17.20 7.40 -5.85
CA GLU A 137 -17.73 6.04 -5.99
C GLU A 137 -17.12 5.09 -4.96
N THR A 138 -15.79 5.14 -4.79
CA THR A 138 -15.04 4.37 -3.78
C THR A 138 -15.46 4.77 -2.36
N GLU A 139 -15.55 6.08 -2.07
CA GLU A 139 -15.99 6.61 -0.77
C GLU A 139 -17.38 6.10 -0.41
N GLN A 140 -18.33 6.19 -1.33
CA GLN A 140 -19.69 5.71 -1.11
C GLN A 140 -19.73 4.20 -0.86
N ALA A 141 -19.00 3.41 -1.62
CA ALA A 141 -18.92 1.97 -1.45
C ALA A 141 -18.30 1.62 -0.08
N TYR A 142 -17.18 2.26 0.27
CA TYR A 142 -16.50 2.07 1.54
C TYR A 142 -17.41 2.40 2.74
N LEU A 143 -18.04 3.58 2.73
CA LEU A 143 -18.92 4.01 3.82
C LEU A 143 -20.15 3.11 3.96
N SER A 144 -20.71 2.64 2.84
CA SER A 144 -21.83 1.69 2.86
C SER A 144 -21.46 0.36 3.52
N LEU A 145 -20.25 -0.12 3.29
CA LEU A 145 -19.74 -1.34 3.95
C LEU A 145 -19.48 -1.11 5.44
N LYS A 146 -18.86 0.01 5.79
CA LYS A 146 -18.62 0.39 7.18
C LYS A 146 -19.92 0.49 7.99
N ASP A 147 -20.99 1.02 7.39
CA ASP A 147 -22.30 1.12 8.04
C ASP A 147 -22.90 -0.26 8.38
N LEU A 148 -22.58 -1.32 7.63
CA LEU A 148 -23.04 -2.68 7.93
C LEU A 148 -22.50 -3.19 9.27
N THR A 149 -21.33 -2.72 9.68
CA THR A 149 -20.62 -3.16 10.88
C THR A 149 -20.79 -2.21 12.07
N ALA A 150 -21.44 -1.06 11.88
CA ALA A 150 -21.53 0.01 12.87
C ALA A 150 -22.19 -0.42 14.19
N ASN A 151 -23.13 -1.37 14.14
CA ASN A 151 -23.94 -1.82 15.28
C ASN A 151 -23.66 -3.27 15.70
N ILE A 152 -22.45 -3.78 15.45
CA ILE A 152 -22.07 -5.12 15.89
C ILE A 152 -21.74 -5.10 17.38
N ASP A 153 -22.55 -5.82 18.19
CA ASP A 153 -22.36 -5.93 19.64
C ASP A 153 -21.15 -6.79 20.02
N ASN A 154 -20.86 -7.82 19.24
CA ASN A 154 -19.84 -8.82 19.54
C ASN A 154 -18.70 -8.74 18.52
N ARG A 155 -17.72 -7.86 18.79
CA ARG A 155 -16.58 -7.64 17.91
C ARG A 155 -15.52 -8.71 18.13
N PRO A 156 -15.16 -9.52 17.11
CA PRO A 156 -14.08 -10.48 17.25
C PRO A 156 -12.75 -9.76 17.45
N THR A 157 -11.89 -10.32 18.30
CA THR A 157 -10.55 -9.80 18.52
C THR A 157 -9.59 -10.24 17.42
N VAL A 158 -8.77 -9.33 16.90
CA VAL A 158 -7.91 -9.56 15.74
C VAL A 158 -6.44 -9.33 16.04
N LEU A 159 -5.61 -10.36 15.78
CA LEU A 159 -4.16 -10.27 15.67
C LEU A 159 -3.78 -10.09 14.19
N SER A 160 -2.80 -9.26 13.90
CA SER A 160 -2.31 -9.03 12.53
C SER A 160 -0.81 -9.30 12.40
N GLU A 161 -0.39 -9.65 11.18
CA GLU A 161 0.98 -9.92 10.76
C GLU A 161 1.59 -11.19 11.39
N LYS A 162 2.87 -11.41 11.13
CA LYS A 162 3.67 -12.46 11.76
C LYS A 162 5.08 -11.94 12.03
N LYS A 163 5.84 -12.71 12.76
CA LYS A 163 7.24 -12.40 13.08
C LYS A 163 8.08 -12.28 11.80
N PHE A 164 8.91 -11.26 11.72
CA PHE A 164 9.92 -11.09 10.69
C PHE A 164 11.29 -10.89 11.37
N GLY A 165 12.21 -11.79 11.10
CA GLY A 165 13.50 -11.81 11.82
C GLY A 165 13.29 -11.97 13.33
N SER A 166 13.82 -11.04 14.13
CA SER A 166 13.70 -11.05 15.60
C SER A 166 12.44 -10.38 16.13
N SER A 167 11.70 -9.62 15.30
CA SER A 167 10.60 -8.77 15.73
C SER A 167 9.29 -9.14 15.05
N TRP A 168 8.19 -8.78 15.71
CA TRP A 168 6.86 -8.80 15.13
C TRP A 168 6.43 -7.36 14.87
N TYR A 169 6.28 -6.99 13.61
CA TYR A 169 5.89 -5.65 13.21
C TYR A 169 4.36 -5.56 13.16
N VAL A 170 3.75 -5.12 14.27
CA VAL A 170 2.30 -4.94 14.33
C VAL A 170 1.90 -3.55 13.83
N PRO A 171 0.82 -3.40 13.06
CA PRO A 171 0.22 -2.10 12.78
C PRO A 171 -0.05 -1.33 14.09
N SER A 172 0.35 -0.06 14.18
CA SER A 172 0.03 0.80 15.32
C SER A 172 -1.45 1.19 15.29
N GLY A 173 -1.98 1.71 16.40
CA GLY A 173 -3.41 1.96 16.58
C GLY A 173 -4.02 2.97 15.61
N ASP A 174 -3.24 3.97 15.18
CA ASP A 174 -3.67 4.98 14.20
C ASP A 174 -3.26 4.62 12.76
N SER A 175 -2.95 3.34 12.48
CA SER A 175 -2.52 2.92 11.15
C SER A 175 -3.70 2.59 10.23
N TYR A 176 -3.44 2.67 8.93
CA TYR A 176 -4.36 2.25 7.86
C TYR A 176 -5.02 0.88 8.14
N MET A 177 -4.24 -0.13 8.54
CA MET A 177 -4.75 -1.46 8.81
C MET A 177 -5.57 -1.53 10.11
N ALA A 178 -5.19 -0.77 11.14
CA ALA A 178 -5.97 -0.71 12.38
C ALA A 178 -7.36 -0.12 12.12
N HIS A 179 -7.44 0.96 11.34
CA HIS A 179 -8.73 1.54 10.94
C HIS A 179 -9.57 0.59 10.08
N LEU A 180 -8.96 -0.15 9.14
CA LEU A 180 -9.69 -1.14 8.35
C LEU A 180 -10.28 -2.27 9.21
N ILE A 181 -9.52 -2.77 10.18
CA ILE A 181 -9.99 -3.81 11.11
C ILE A 181 -11.15 -3.28 11.97
N GLU A 182 -11.05 -2.05 12.46
CA GLU A 182 -12.10 -1.40 13.22
C GLU A 182 -13.35 -1.16 12.38
N ASP A 183 -13.19 -0.65 11.16
CA ASP A 183 -14.27 -0.39 10.21
C ASP A 183 -14.95 -1.69 9.75
N ALA A 184 -14.24 -2.82 9.74
CA ALA A 184 -14.80 -4.16 9.52
C ALA A 184 -15.61 -4.69 10.73
N GLY A 185 -15.73 -3.93 11.83
CA GLY A 185 -16.47 -4.34 13.01
C GLY A 185 -15.70 -5.26 13.95
N ALA A 186 -14.38 -5.31 13.86
CA ALA A 186 -13.53 -6.11 14.73
C ALA A 186 -12.83 -5.25 15.82
N ASP A 187 -12.22 -5.90 16.80
CA ASP A 187 -11.45 -5.28 17.88
C ASP A 187 -9.96 -5.62 17.68
N TYR A 188 -9.18 -4.63 17.24
CA TYR A 188 -7.76 -4.83 16.97
C TYR A 188 -6.95 -4.89 18.28
N MET A 189 -6.18 -5.97 18.46
CA MET A 189 -5.45 -6.22 19.70
C MET A 189 -4.42 -5.14 20.09
N PHE A 190 -3.93 -4.37 19.11
CA PHE A 190 -2.90 -3.34 19.32
C PHE A 190 -3.40 -1.92 19.02
N LYS A 191 -4.71 -1.67 19.07
CA LYS A 191 -5.33 -0.36 18.82
C LYS A 191 -4.83 0.77 19.73
N ASP A 192 -4.30 0.43 20.92
CA ASP A 192 -3.79 1.42 21.89
C ASP A 192 -2.31 1.79 21.63
N LEU A 193 -1.63 1.17 20.67
CA LEU A 193 -0.26 1.55 20.35
C LEU A 193 -0.24 2.87 19.58
N PRO A 194 0.55 3.85 20.00
CA PRO A 194 0.60 5.15 19.34
C PRO A 194 1.26 5.06 17.96
N GLY A 195 0.82 5.92 17.04
CA GLY A 195 1.40 6.12 15.71
C GLY A 195 0.63 5.48 14.58
N ALA A 196 0.92 5.93 13.35
CA ALA A 196 0.23 5.53 12.11
C ALA A 196 0.97 4.45 11.30
N GLY A 197 2.18 4.06 11.73
CA GLY A 197 2.99 3.05 11.05
C GLY A 197 2.91 1.67 11.69
N SER A 198 4.03 0.93 11.65
CA SER A 198 4.17 -0.37 12.30
C SER A 198 5.15 -0.26 13.48
N THR A 199 4.80 -0.89 14.59
CA THR A 199 5.64 -0.96 15.79
C THR A 199 6.30 -2.33 15.91
N PRO A 200 7.64 -2.41 16.01
CA PRO A 200 8.34 -3.65 16.27
C PRO A 200 8.15 -4.08 17.72
N LEU A 201 7.63 -5.26 17.96
CA LEU A 201 7.45 -5.87 19.28
C LEU A 201 8.21 -7.19 19.38
N ALA A 202 8.60 -7.56 20.62
CA ALA A 202 9.09 -8.90 20.90
C ALA A 202 7.94 -9.91 20.81
N PHE A 203 8.26 -11.16 20.46
CA PHE A 203 7.27 -12.23 20.39
C PHE A 203 6.48 -12.37 21.70
N GLU A 204 7.16 -12.32 22.83
CA GLU A 204 6.57 -12.47 24.16
C GLU A 204 5.51 -11.41 24.43
N THR A 205 5.76 -10.17 24.02
CA THR A 205 4.80 -9.06 24.16
C THR A 205 3.54 -9.32 23.32
N VAL A 206 3.70 -9.80 22.08
CA VAL A 206 2.58 -10.13 21.22
C VAL A 206 1.82 -11.36 21.75
N PHE A 207 2.57 -12.36 22.21
CA PHE A 207 1.99 -13.57 22.76
C PHE A 207 1.14 -13.29 24.00
N ASP A 208 1.68 -12.56 24.96
CA ASP A 208 0.97 -12.22 26.20
C ASP A 208 -0.31 -11.43 25.94
N LYS A 209 -0.28 -10.50 24.96
CA LYS A 209 -1.44 -9.66 24.64
C LYS A 209 -2.47 -10.38 23.76
N ALA A 210 -2.05 -11.17 22.79
CA ALA A 210 -2.90 -11.65 21.70
C ALA A 210 -3.05 -13.19 21.60
N ILE A 211 -2.58 -13.95 22.60
CA ILE A 211 -2.69 -15.42 22.60
C ILE A 211 -4.14 -15.90 22.43
N HIS A 212 -5.11 -15.16 22.97
CA HIS A 212 -6.53 -15.47 22.93
C HIS A 212 -7.29 -14.74 21.81
N ALA A 213 -6.61 -14.07 20.88
CA ALA A 213 -7.27 -13.44 19.75
C ALA A 213 -8.13 -14.44 18.97
N ASP A 214 -9.35 -14.01 18.58
CA ASP A 214 -10.30 -14.86 17.86
C ASP A 214 -9.84 -15.15 16.43
N ILE A 215 -9.21 -14.16 15.79
CA ILE A 215 -8.80 -14.17 14.39
C ILE A 215 -7.34 -13.74 14.30
N TRP A 216 -6.62 -14.33 13.36
CA TRP A 216 -5.26 -13.92 13.03
C TRP A 216 -5.14 -13.70 11.52
N LEU A 217 -4.78 -12.47 11.12
CA LEU A 217 -4.57 -12.06 9.73
C LEU A 217 -3.08 -12.07 9.40
N VAL A 218 -2.68 -12.77 8.34
CA VAL A 218 -1.28 -12.89 7.94
C VAL A 218 -1.10 -12.54 6.48
N LYS A 219 -0.26 -11.53 6.19
CA LYS A 219 0.23 -11.28 4.84
C LYS A 219 1.55 -12.02 4.61
N TYR A 220 1.71 -12.53 3.41
CA TYR A 220 2.96 -13.19 2.99
C TYR A 220 3.16 -13.03 1.48
N ASN A 221 4.38 -13.30 1.00
CA ASN A 221 4.71 -13.30 -0.42
C ASN A 221 5.51 -14.57 -0.73
N GLN A 222 4.87 -15.53 -1.38
CA GLN A 222 5.46 -16.81 -1.75
C GLN A 222 4.82 -17.34 -3.03
N SER A 223 5.53 -18.25 -3.71
CA SER A 223 5.02 -18.92 -4.93
C SER A 223 3.91 -19.96 -4.68
N SER A 224 3.69 -20.35 -3.43
CA SER A 224 2.69 -21.33 -3.03
C SER A 224 1.82 -20.78 -1.90
N GLU A 225 0.65 -21.37 -1.72
CA GLU A 225 -0.22 -21.05 -0.59
C GLU A 225 0.44 -21.45 0.74
N MET A 226 0.32 -20.56 1.73
CA MET A 226 0.78 -20.82 3.10
C MET A 226 -0.17 -21.75 3.83
N THR A 227 0.38 -22.80 4.42
CA THR A 227 -0.38 -23.75 5.23
C THR A 227 -0.09 -23.59 6.74
N TYR A 228 -0.91 -24.16 7.59
CA TYR A 228 -0.65 -24.25 9.04
C TYR A 228 0.67 -24.98 9.35
N LYS A 229 1.06 -25.93 8.50
CA LYS A 229 2.32 -26.64 8.61
C LYS A 229 3.50 -25.69 8.35
N ASP A 230 3.38 -24.82 7.37
CA ASP A 230 4.41 -23.83 7.03
C ASP A 230 4.58 -22.83 8.15
N LEU A 231 3.49 -22.25 8.67
CA LEU A 231 3.53 -21.35 9.83
C LEU A 231 4.18 -22.01 11.05
N ARG A 232 3.82 -23.26 11.35
CA ARG A 232 4.45 -24.01 12.43
C ARG A 232 5.93 -24.25 12.20
N SER A 233 6.32 -24.51 10.96
CA SER A 233 7.73 -24.74 10.59
C SER A 233 8.56 -23.46 10.66
N GLU A 234 7.99 -22.30 10.35
CA GLU A 234 8.64 -21.01 10.52
C GLU A 234 8.94 -20.70 12.00
N TYR A 235 7.95 -20.96 12.87
CA TYR A 235 8.11 -20.71 14.30
C TYR A 235 7.13 -21.52 15.13
N THR A 236 7.58 -22.59 15.75
CA THR A 236 6.74 -23.55 16.50
C THR A 236 5.81 -22.90 17.55
N PRO A 237 6.22 -21.83 18.30
CA PRO A 237 5.32 -21.21 19.27
C PRO A 237 4.02 -20.63 18.70
N TYR A 238 3.88 -20.44 17.40
CA TYR A 238 2.63 -20.01 16.75
C TYR A 238 1.46 -20.94 17.05
N GLU A 239 1.72 -22.25 17.22
CA GLU A 239 0.68 -23.25 17.53
C GLU A 239 0.00 -23.02 18.88
N ASN A 240 0.54 -22.15 19.75
CA ASN A 240 -0.05 -21.85 21.04
C ASN A 240 -1.15 -20.79 20.99
N PHE A 241 -1.24 -20.02 19.90
CA PHE A 241 -2.32 -19.03 19.73
C PHE A 241 -3.67 -19.75 19.52
N ASP A 242 -4.73 -19.20 20.13
CA ASP A 242 -6.08 -19.74 19.98
C ASP A 242 -6.56 -19.72 18.53
N ALA A 243 -6.27 -18.67 17.77
CA ALA A 243 -6.59 -18.58 16.35
C ALA A 243 -5.93 -19.71 15.53
N PHE A 244 -4.70 -20.12 15.89
CA PHE A 244 -4.04 -21.27 15.26
C PHE A 244 -4.76 -22.58 15.60
N LYS A 245 -5.03 -22.84 16.88
CA LYS A 245 -5.71 -24.05 17.36
C LYS A 245 -7.11 -24.20 16.78
N LYS A 246 -7.84 -23.08 16.69
CA LYS A 246 -9.23 -23.03 16.18
C LYS A 246 -9.29 -22.93 14.65
N LYS A 247 -8.16 -22.90 13.95
CA LYS A 247 -8.04 -22.73 12.49
C LYS A 247 -8.74 -21.47 11.98
N ARG A 248 -8.53 -20.36 12.68
CA ARG A 248 -9.04 -19.03 12.36
C ARG A 248 -7.89 -18.07 11.96
N ILE A 249 -6.96 -18.59 11.14
CA ILE A 249 -5.93 -17.79 10.49
C ILE A 249 -6.35 -17.58 9.05
N TYR A 250 -6.41 -16.31 8.64
CA TYR A 250 -6.73 -15.90 7.29
C TYR A 250 -5.51 -15.24 6.68
N THR A 251 -5.21 -15.61 5.46
CA THR A 251 -3.96 -15.21 4.82
C THR A 251 -4.20 -14.49 3.51
N CYS A 252 -3.32 -13.54 3.19
CA CYS A 252 -3.25 -12.90 1.89
C CYS A 252 -1.86 -13.09 1.30
N ASN A 253 -1.78 -13.75 0.13
CA ASN A 253 -0.54 -13.86 -0.63
C ASN A 253 -0.38 -12.64 -1.55
N THR A 254 0.42 -11.67 -1.12
CA THR A 254 0.68 -10.44 -1.87
C THR A 254 1.50 -10.65 -3.15
N GLY A 255 2.01 -11.86 -3.38
CA GLY A 255 2.63 -12.25 -4.64
C GLY A 255 1.67 -12.89 -5.64
N ALA A 256 0.43 -13.20 -5.21
CA ALA A 256 -0.61 -13.79 -6.06
C ALA A 256 -1.76 -12.81 -6.38
N VAL A 257 -1.86 -11.71 -5.64
CA VAL A 257 -2.83 -10.65 -5.85
C VAL A 257 -2.14 -9.28 -5.84
N PRO A 258 -2.62 -8.29 -6.61
CA PRO A 258 -2.01 -6.96 -6.69
C PRO A 258 -2.34 -6.11 -5.45
N TYR A 259 -2.03 -6.64 -4.26
CA TYR A 259 -2.38 -6.08 -2.96
C TYR A 259 -1.99 -4.60 -2.82
N TYR A 260 -0.77 -4.26 -3.22
CA TYR A 260 -0.21 -2.91 -3.07
C TYR A 260 -0.65 -1.96 -4.18
N GLU A 261 -1.18 -2.47 -5.29
CA GLU A 261 -1.73 -1.67 -6.38
C GLU A 261 -3.24 -1.43 -6.21
N GLU A 262 -3.98 -2.44 -5.74
CA GLU A 262 -5.43 -2.41 -5.69
C GLU A 262 -5.97 -1.73 -4.42
N PHE A 263 -5.58 -2.22 -3.24
CA PHE A 263 -6.23 -1.78 -1.99
C PHE A 263 -5.94 -0.34 -1.55
N PRO A 264 -4.85 0.33 -1.92
CA PRO A 264 -4.70 1.76 -1.68
C PRO A 264 -5.73 2.62 -2.42
N ILE A 265 -6.21 2.15 -3.57
CA ILE A 265 -7.19 2.85 -4.41
C ILE A 265 -8.61 2.35 -4.12
N HIS A 266 -8.75 1.05 -3.87
CA HIS A 266 -10.00 0.34 -3.62
C HIS A 266 -10.03 -0.29 -2.22
N PRO A 267 -9.95 0.50 -1.14
CA PRO A 267 -9.98 -0.03 0.23
C PRO A 267 -11.27 -0.75 0.58
N GLU A 268 -12.37 -0.47 -0.15
CA GLU A 268 -13.65 -1.14 -0.01
C GLU A 268 -13.55 -2.64 -0.30
N TYR A 269 -12.67 -3.09 -1.19
CA TYR A 269 -12.48 -4.52 -1.47
C TYR A 269 -11.85 -5.23 -0.28
N LEU A 270 -10.84 -4.60 0.33
CA LEU A 270 -10.22 -5.16 1.53
C LEU A 270 -11.18 -5.11 2.73
N LEU A 271 -11.94 -4.02 2.88
CA LEU A 271 -12.96 -3.90 3.92
C LEU A 271 -14.03 -4.99 3.76
N LEU A 272 -14.53 -5.20 2.55
CA LEU A 272 -15.50 -6.27 2.25
C LEU A 272 -14.95 -7.65 2.60
N SER A 273 -13.69 -7.92 2.25
CA SER A 273 -13.01 -9.17 2.59
C SER A 273 -12.92 -9.37 4.10
N LEU A 274 -12.56 -8.34 4.86
CA LEU A 274 -12.47 -8.39 6.32
C LEU A 274 -13.83 -8.59 7.00
N ILE A 275 -14.90 -8.00 6.46
CA ILE A 275 -16.27 -8.17 6.98
C ILE A 275 -16.72 -9.65 6.84
N HIS A 276 -16.23 -10.38 5.84
CA HIS A 276 -16.61 -11.77 5.60
C HIS A 276 -15.81 -12.79 6.43
N ILE A 277 -14.77 -12.39 7.12
CA ILE A 277 -13.96 -13.23 8.00
C ILE A 277 -14.59 -13.36 9.39
#